data_9a743c235c2d9b159855bd7923873c83
#
_entry.id   9a743c235c2d9b159855bd7923873c83
#
_cell.length_a   1.000
_cell.length_b   1.000
_cell.length_c   1.000
_cell.angle_alpha   90.00
_cell.angle_beta   90.00
_cell.angle_gamma   90.00
#
_symmetry.space_group_name_H-M   'P 1'
#
loop_
_entity.id
_entity.type
_entity.pdbx_description
1 polymer ?
#
loop_
_entity_poly.entity_id
_entity_poly.type
_entity_poly.pdbx_seq_one_letter_code
_entity_poly.pdbx_strand_id
1 'polypeptide(L)'
;MSNFWPQVAAATASLLLFPKVVQRIQLSRAKHRSLAGHSLMSKNLARWIPPLNYSARECFGLDGAPQSVVSQRQAGFKSLAHRLASESPRTREATQHVSLALSDLNFVSRYRFPIPFAQELSQQLRVGAVWKESGDNQLVDLDGRRFWDVTGSFGVNVLGLDAYKPLMRASCEEALSVGPLLGGYTGDIESVLDGLRRHSGMDEVSFHMSGTEAVMQAVRLARYHTRRKKIVRFSGAYHGWWDDVQPGVGNPMPPGHVFTLEEMSERALQVIRSRRDIACVLVNPLQAMHVNQNAPSDSALLAGERRLSFDRDAYTRWLQSLRQACTEAGVALILDEVFMGFRLGKRGAQGYFGVRADMVCYGKTIAGGWPVGVVCGGEHWMKRYNPLRPADICFARGTFNAHPAVIAGIKHFLLAIDTPEVTQLYRDADVTWQQALDAWNQRFESENIPIRVAGLQTIWSIEFLVPSRYHWLNLEALLGQASADTAKAARQ
;
A
#
# COMPACT_ATOMS: atom_id res chain seq x y z
N MET A 1 -16.25 62.08 -0.02
CA MET A 1 -15.25 61.23 0.65
C MET A 1 -15.78 59.85 1.15
N SER A 2 -17.09 59.57 1.01
CA SER A 2 -17.71 58.38 1.61
C SER A 2 -17.49 57.03 0.89
N ASN A 3 -17.04 57.01 -0.37
CA ASN A 3 -16.87 55.76 -1.14
C ASN A 3 -15.43 55.29 -1.32
N PHE A 4 -14.45 56.02 -0.81
CA PHE A 4 -13.03 55.67 -0.97
C PHE A 4 -12.61 54.47 -0.09
N TRP A 5 -12.99 54.48 1.15
CA TRP A 5 -12.61 53.41 2.12
C TRP A 5 -13.18 52.03 1.79
N PRO A 6 -14.46 51.89 1.37
CA PRO A 6 -14.98 50.59 0.93
C PRO A 6 -14.27 50.02 -0.31
N GLN A 7 -13.88 50.89 -1.26
CA GLN A 7 -13.15 50.44 -2.46
C GLN A 7 -11.71 50.00 -2.13
N VAL A 8 -11.01 50.71 -1.25
CA VAL A 8 -9.69 50.35 -0.76
C VAL A 8 -9.76 49.04 0.01
N ALA A 9 -10.75 48.91 0.89
CA ALA A 9 -10.95 47.64 1.66
C ALA A 9 -11.26 46.46 0.74
N ALA A 10 -12.10 46.64 -0.29
CA ALA A 10 -12.40 45.61 -1.28
C ALA A 10 -11.17 45.23 -2.13
N ALA A 11 -10.38 46.20 -2.56
CA ALA A 11 -9.15 45.98 -3.31
C ALA A 11 -8.10 45.24 -2.46
N THR A 12 -7.95 45.64 -1.20
CA THR A 12 -7.02 44.97 -0.25
C THR A 12 -7.48 43.55 0.06
N ALA A 13 -8.79 43.36 0.28
CA ALA A 13 -9.35 42.01 0.48
C ALA A 13 -9.18 41.13 -0.76
N SER A 14 -9.36 41.68 -1.97
CA SER A 14 -9.15 40.97 -3.22
C SER A 14 -7.68 40.55 -3.40
N LEU A 15 -6.74 41.44 -3.11
CA LEU A 15 -5.30 41.17 -3.15
C LEU A 15 -4.88 40.07 -2.15
N LEU A 16 -5.49 40.03 -0.97
CA LEU A 16 -5.21 39.00 0.05
C LEU A 16 -5.91 37.68 -0.27
N LEU A 17 -7.08 37.70 -0.91
CA LEU A 17 -7.83 36.47 -1.24
C LEU A 17 -7.36 35.81 -2.54
N PHE A 18 -6.89 36.58 -3.51
CA PHE A 18 -6.48 36.08 -4.83
C PHE A 18 -5.43 34.94 -4.73
N PRO A 19 -4.34 35.07 -3.96
CA PRO A 19 -3.37 33.96 -3.81
C PRO A 19 -4.00 32.71 -3.22
N LYS A 20 -4.91 32.85 -2.25
CA LYS A 20 -5.62 31.71 -1.64
C LYS A 20 -6.55 31.01 -2.63
N VAL A 21 -7.23 31.76 -3.46
CA VAL A 21 -8.09 31.22 -4.53
C VAL A 21 -7.24 30.46 -5.55
N VAL A 22 -6.14 31.05 -6.01
CA VAL A 22 -5.20 30.39 -6.94
C VAL A 22 -4.68 29.09 -6.35
N GLN A 23 -4.19 29.11 -5.11
CA GLN A 23 -3.74 27.90 -4.41
C GLN A 23 -4.85 26.83 -4.27
N ARG A 24 -6.09 27.26 -4.05
CA ARG A 24 -7.23 26.34 -3.98
C ARG A 24 -7.52 25.67 -5.31
N ILE A 25 -7.47 26.43 -6.40
CA ILE A 25 -7.65 25.92 -7.76
C ILE A 25 -6.51 24.95 -8.13
N GLN A 26 -5.26 25.33 -7.85
CA GLN A 26 -4.10 24.47 -8.08
C GLN A 26 -4.24 23.14 -7.33
N LEU A 27 -4.57 23.19 -6.05
CA LEU A 27 -4.80 22.00 -5.23
C LEU A 27 -5.94 21.13 -5.81
N SER A 28 -7.04 21.73 -6.23
CA SER A 28 -8.17 21.00 -6.80
C SER A 28 -7.78 20.28 -8.09
N ARG A 29 -6.97 20.91 -8.93
CA ARG A 29 -6.50 20.35 -10.21
C ARG A 29 -5.39 19.28 -10.03
N ALA A 30 -4.68 19.30 -8.91
CA ALA A 30 -3.62 18.35 -8.60
C ALA A 30 -4.15 17.08 -7.90
N LYS A 31 -5.40 17.08 -7.45
CA LYS A 31 -6.04 15.92 -6.88
C LYS A 31 -6.33 14.87 -7.95
N HIS A 32 -6.27 13.60 -7.57
CA HIS A 32 -6.72 12.54 -8.45
C HIS A 32 -8.19 12.76 -8.86
N ARG A 33 -8.52 12.48 -10.13
CA ARG A 33 -9.85 12.75 -10.72
C ARG A 33 -10.97 11.93 -10.07
N SER A 34 -10.67 10.72 -9.59
CA SER A 34 -11.64 9.90 -8.90
C SER A 34 -11.98 10.45 -7.51
N LEU A 35 -13.03 9.91 -6.88
CA LEU A 35 -13.40 10.23 -5.50
C LEU A 35 -12.28 9.99 -4.48
N ALA A 36 -11.25 9.22 -4.82
CA ALA A 36 -10.07 9.05 -3.99
C ALA A 36 -9.32 10.36 -3.69
N GLY A 37 -9.24 11.27 -4.67
CA GLY A 37 -8.70 12.61 -4.48
C GLY A 37 -9.61 13.53 -3.64
N HIS A 38 -10.86 13.14 -3.39
CA HIS A 38 -11.91 13.95 -2.77
C HIS A 38 -12.49 13.26 -1.53
N SER A 39 -11.64 12.95 -0.56
CA SER A 39 -11.95 12.11 0.61
C SER A 39 -13.22 12.52 1.38
N LEU A 40 -13.48 13.81 1.56
CA LEU A 40 -14.69 14.27 2.24
C LEU A 40 -15.95 13.95 1.42
N MET A 41 -15.90 14.17 0.11
CA MET A 41 -17.01 13.86 -0.79
C MET A 41 -17.23 12.35 -0.86
N SER A 42 -16.16 11.57 -0.96
CA SER A 42 -16.19 10.11 -0.93
C SER A 42 -16.88 9.58 0.32
N LYS A 43 -16.51 10.09 1.50
CA LYS A 43 -17.11 9.70 2.79
C LYS A 43 -18.59 10.06 2.87
N ASN A 44 -18.97 11.22 2.39
CA ASN A 44 -20.36 11.65 2.38
C ASN A 44 -21.20 10.79 1.43
N LEU A 45 -20.73 10.54 0.22
CA LEU A 45 -21.41 9.68 -0.74
C LEU A 45 -21.52 8.24 -0.23
N ALA A 46 -20.49 7.69 0.40
CA ALA A 46 -20.52 6.33 0.93
C ALA A 46 -21.66 6.09 1.93
N ARG A 47 -22.09 7.12 2.67
CA ARG A 47 -23.24 7.03 3.60
C ARG A 47 -24.59 6.90 2.90
N TRP A 48 -24.66 7.27 1.64
CA TRP A 48 -25.89 7.27 0.84
C TRP A 48 -25.96 6.10 -0.13
N ILE A 49 -24.87 5.32 -0.28
CA ILE A 49 -24.87 4.13 -1.12
C ILE A 49 -25.80 3.09 -0.50
N PRO A 50 -26.89 2.72 -1.18
CA PRO A 50 -27.80 1.69 -0.67
C PRO A 50 -27.09 0.33 -0.67
N PRO A 51 -27.59 -0.65 0.10
CA PRO A 51 -27.10 -2.02 0.01
C PRO A 51 -27.42 -2.57 -1.38
N LEU A 52 -26.41 -2.63 -2.22
CA LEU A 52 -26.47 -3.18 -3.56
C LEU A 52 -26.03 -4.64 -3.50
N ASN A 53 -26.93 -5.52 -3.83
CA ASN A 53 -26.64 -6.94 -3.93
C ASN A 53 -27.09 -7.41 -5.32
N TYR A 54 -26.16 -7.95 -6.07
CA TYR A 54 -26.49 -8.62 -7.33
C TYR A 54 -27.10 -10.00 -7.06
N SER A 55 -28.13 -10.34 -7.84
CA SER A 55 -28.60 -11.71 -7.95
C SER A 55 -27.55 -12.61 -8.58
N ALA A 56 -27.69 -13.92 -8.43
CA ALA A 56 -26.80 -14.90 -9.06
C ALA A 56 -26.67 -14.68 -10.58
N ARG A 57 -27.74 -14.28 -11.25
CA ARG A 57 -27.74 -13.98 -12.68
C ARG A 57 -26.91 -12.74 -13.00
N GLU A 58 -27.09 -11.68 -12.24
CA GLU A 58 -26.33 -10.43 -12.41
C GLU A 58 -24.86 -10.63 -12.12
N CYS A 59 -24.50 -11.37 -11.07
CA CYS A 59 -23.10 -11.66 -10.75
C CYS A 59 -22.31 -12.26 -11.92
N PHE A 60 -22.95 -13.11 -12.71
CA PHE A 60 -22.27 -13.82 -13.80
C PHE A 60 -22.55 -13.27 -15.21
N GLY A 61 -23.46 -12.29 -15.34
CA GLY A 61 -23.90 -11.74 -16.62
C GLY A 61 -23.77 -10.22 -16.78
N LEU A 62 -23.06 -9.52 -15.88
CA LEU A 62 -22.93 -8.05 -15.88
C LEU A 62 -22.28 -7.48 -17.13
N ASP A 63 -21.39 -8.22 -17.76
CA ASP A 63 -20.71 -7.85 -19.01
C ASP A 63 -21.60 -8.01 -20.25
N GLY A 64 -22.88 -8.43 -20.07
CA GLY A 64 -23.80 -8.73 -21.15
C GLY A 64 -23.46 -9.99 -21.91
N ALA A 65 -22.74 -10.92 -21.29
CA ALA A 65 -22.40 -12.20 -21.89
C ALA A 65 -23.66 -12.98 -22.34
N PRO A 66 -23.58 -13.78 -23.42
CA PRO A 66 -24.66 -14.68 -23.83
C PRO A 66 -25.05 -15.62 -22.68
N GLN A 67 -26.32 -16.03 -22.67
CA GLN A 67 -26.85 -16.88 -21.60
C GLN A 67 -26.09 -18.21 -21.45
N SER A 68 -25.55 -18.77 -22.50
CA SER A 68 -24.70 -19.97 -22.48
C SER A 68 -23.42 -19.75 -21.65
N VAL A 69 -22.77 -18.60 -21.81
CA VAL A 69 -21.57 -18.22 -21.05
C VAL A 69 -21.94 -17.96 -19.58
N VAL A 70 -23.05 -17.28 -19.32
CA VAL A 70 -23.54 -17.05 -17.93
C VAL A 70 -23.78 -18.40 -17.24
N SER A 71 -24.46 -19.33 -17.93
CA SER A 71 -24.72 -20.67 -17.38
C SER A 71 -23.43 -21.45 -17.13
N GLN A 72 -22.44 -21.37 -18.02
CA GLN A 72 -21.14 -22.01 -17.83
C GLN A 72 -20.38 -21.44 -16.62
N ARG A 73 -20.36 -20.11 -16.46
CA ARG A 73 -19.77 -19.42 -15.30
C ARG A 73 -20.45 -19.86 -13.99
N GLN A 74 -21.77 -19.92 -13.97
CA GLN A 74 -22.54 -20.37 -12.80
C GLN A 74 -22.23 -21.83 -12.45
N ALA A 75 -22.17 -22.71 -13.45
CA ALA A 75 -21.82 -24.11 -13.24
C ALA A 75 -20.38 -24.28 -12.72
N GLY A 76 -19.42 -23.57 -13.29
CA GLY A 76 -18.03 -23.56 -12.85
C GLY A 76 -17.88 -23.04 -11.41
N PHE A 77 -18.60 -21.96 -11.08
CA PHE A 77 -18.58 -21.41 -9.72
C PHE A 77 -19.19 -22.39 -8.69
N LYS A 78 -20.32 -23.03 -9.00
CA LYS A 78 -20.93 -24.04 -8.15
C LYS A 78 -20.00 -25.24 -7.95
N SER A 79 -19.32 -25.70 -9.02
CA SER A 79 -18.33 -26.76 -8.94
C SER A 79 -17.17 -26.38 -8.03
N LEU A 80 -16.61 -25.15 -8.17
CA LEU A 80 -15.55 -24.65 -7.29
C LEU A 80 -16.02 -24.56 -5.83
N ALA A 81 -17.21 -24.02 -5.58
CA ALA A 81 -17.78 -23.91 -4.24
C ALA A 81 -17.98 -25.29 -3.59
N HIS A 82 -18.50 -26.25 -4.35
CA HIS A 82 -18.67 -27.64 -3.90
C HIS A 82 -17.30 -28.30 -3.58
N ARG A 83 -16.33 -28.14 -4.46
CA ARG A 83 -14.99 -28.65 -4.29
C ARG A 83 -14.32 -28.11 -3.02
N LEU A 84 -14.38 -26.80 -2.81
CA LEU A 84 -13.84 -26.17 -1.58
C LEU A 84 -14.57 -26.67 -0.33
N ALA A 85 -15.89 -26.90 -0.43
CA ALA A 85 -16.67 -27.42 0.69
C ALA A 85 -16.33 -28.85 1.05
N SER A 86 -16.15 -29.72 0.04
CA SER A 86 -15.87 -31.15 0.24
C SER A 86 -14.42 -31.46 0.59
N GLU A 87 -13.47 -30.67 0.07
CA GLU A 87 -12.05 -30.92 0.27
C GLU A 87 -11.48 -30.29 1.57
N SER A 88 -12.19 -29.33 2.18
CA SER A 88 -11.73 -28.63 3.40
C SER A 88 -12.81 -28.51 4.49
N PRO A 89 -13.50 -29.60 4.88
CA PRO A 89 -14.62 -29.52 5.82
C PRO A 89 -14.18 -29.08 7.22
N ARG A 90 -13.08 -29.60 7.78
CA ARG A 90 -12.56 -29.25 9.11
C ARG A 90 -12.10 -27.81 9.17
N THR A 91 -11.41 -27.35 8.13
CA THR A 91 -10.94 -25.97 8.01
C THR A 91 -12.10 -24.98 7.96
N ARG A 92 -13.18 -25.35 7.27
CA ARG A 92 -14.41 -24.52 7.20
C ARG A 92 -15.13 -24.45 8.54
N GLU A 93 -15.28 -25.60 9.22
CA GLU A 93 -15.90 -25.65 10.55
C GLU A 93 -15.11 -24.82 11.55
N ALA A 94 -13.78 -24.99 11.60
CA ALA A 94 -12.89 -24.19 12.45
C ALA A 94 -13.00 -22.69 12.14
N THR A 95 -13.01 -22.33 10.86
CA THR A 95 -13.17 -20.93 10.43
C THR A 95 -14.51 -20.35 10.88
N GLN A 96 -15.58 -21.12 10.76
CA GLN A 96 -16.91 -20.70 11.21
C GLN A 96 -16.96 -20.52 12.73
N HIS A 97 -16.38 -21.44 13.50
CA HIS A 97 -16.31 -21.33 14.94
C HIS A 97 -15.53 -20.10 15.38
N VAL A 98 -14.33 -19.88 14.82
CA VAL A 98 -13.50 -18.70 15.10
C VAL A 98 -14.20 -17.40 14.74
N SER A 99 -15.00 -17.37 13.67
CA SER A 99 -15.73 -16.17 13.23
C SER A 99 -16.76 -15.69 14.25
N LEU A 100 -17.20 -16.51 15.17
CA LEU A 100 -18.15 -16.12 16.23
C LEU A 100 -17.54 -15.14 17.23
N ALA A 101 -16.20 -15.13 17.39
CA ALA A 101 -15.50 -14.33 18.38
C ALA A 101 -14.43 -13.41 17.78
N LEU A 102 -14.01 -13.59 16.53
CA LEU A 102 -12.93 -12.84 15.90
C LEU A 102 -13.46 -11.78 14.92
N SER A 103 -13.55 -10.54 15.38
CA SER A 103 -14.07 -9.42 14.59
C SER A 103 -13.26 -9.14 13.33
N ASP A 104 -11.95 -9.33 13.37
CA ASP A 104 -11.05 -9.11 12.23
C ASP A 104 -11.36 -10.08 11.07
N LEU A 105 -11.62 -11.36 11.39
CA LEU A 105 -12.03 -12.34 10.39
C LEU A 105 -13.38 -11.97 9.76
N ASN A 106 -14.32 -11.50 10.56
CA ASN A 106 -15.63 -11.06 10.08
C ASN A 106 -15.51 -9.86 9.15
N PHE A 107 -14.68 -8.88 9.52
CA PHE A 107 -14.41 -7.71 8.69
C PHE A 107 -13.77 -8.11 7.35
N VAL A 108 -12.67 -8.87 7.38
CA VAL A 108 -11.97 -9.32 6.17
C VAL A 108 -12.88 -10.16 5.28
N SER A 109 -13.67 -11.07 5.86
CA SER A 109 -14.61 -11.91 5.10
C SER A 109 -15.70 -11.08 4.43
N ARG A 110 -16.22 -10.05 5.11
CA ARG A 110 -17.25 -9.14 4.59
C ARG A 110 -16.75 -8.33 3.38
N TYR A 111 -15.51 -7.89 3.41
CA TYR A 111 -14.94 -7.00 2.39
C TYR A 111 -13.96 -7.71 1.43
N ARG A 112 -13.90 -9.04 1.47
CA ARG A 112 -13.10 -9.84 0.52
C ARG A 112 -13.58 -9.69 -0.91
N PHE A 113 -14.88 -9.56 -1.10
CA PHE A 113 -15.52 -9.36 -2.39
C PHE A 113 -16.02 -7.91 -2.52
N PRO A 114 -16.06 -7.35 -3.73
CA PRO A 114 -16.74 -6.07 -3.95
C PRO A 114 -18.18 -6.14 -3.47
N ILE A 115 -18.66 -5.06 -2.82
CA ILE A 115 -19.94 -5.03 -2.11
C ILE A 115 -21.11 -5.63 -2.88
N PRO A 116 -21.34 -5.30 -4.19
CA PRO A 116 -22.49 -5.84 -4.90
C PRO A 116 -22.48 -7.36 -5.08
N PHE A 117 -21.29 -7.98 -5.07
CA PHE A 117 -21.13 -9.44 -5.19
C PHE A 117 -21.05 -10.16 -3.85
N ALA A 118 -20.76 -9.42 -2.78
CA ALA A 118 -20.38 -10.01 -1.51
C ALA A 118 -21.43 -10.96 -0.95
N GLN A 119 -22.70 -10.66 -1.13
CA GLN A 119 -23.77 -11.51 -0.63
C GLN A 119 -23.81 -12.87 -1.35
N GLU A 120 -23.84 -12.88 -2.67
CA GLU A 120 -23.93 -14.11 -3.46
C GLU A 120 -22.65 -14.94 -3.34
N LEU A 121 -21.48 -14.32 -3.50
CA LEU A 121 -20.21 -15.04 -3.51
C LEU A 121 -19.81 -15.54 -2.11
N SER A 122 -20.00 -14.76 -1.06
CA SER A 122 -19.58 -15.16 0.29
C SER A 122 -20.42 -16.28 0.89
N GLN A 123 -21.70 -16.40 0.48
CA GLN A 123 -22.55 -17.49 0.93
C GLN A 123 -22.10 -18.84 0.37
N GLN A 124 -21.65 -18.88 -0.87
CA GLN A 124 -21.28 -20.10 -1.57
C GLN A 124 -19.78 -20.40 -1.48
N LEU A 125 -18.93 -19.38 -1.68
CA LEU A 125 -17.47 -19.51 -1.67
C LEU A 125 -16.90 -19.26 -0.28
N ARG A 126 -17.06 -20.22 0.61
CA ARG A 126 -16.52 -20.16 1.98
C ARG A 126 -15.09 -20.66 2.00
N VAL A 127 -14.14 -19.75 1.87
CA VAL A 127 -12.71 -20.05 1.96
C VAL A 127 -12.30 -20.16 3.42
N GLY A 128 -11.56 -21.22 3.77
CA GLY A 128 -11.01 -21.38 5.11
C GLY A 128 -9.96 -20.30 5.44
N ALA A 129 -9.84 -19.99 6.73
CA ALA A 129 -8.88 -19.02 7.24
C ALA A 129 -7.93 -19.61 8.31
N VAL A 130 -8.02 -20.92 8.56
CA VAL A 130 -7.18 -21.59 9.57
C VAL A 130 -6.21 -22.52 8.86
N TRP A 131 -4.91 -22.34 9.16
CA TRP A 131 -3.81 -23.05 8.53
C TRP A 131 -3.09 -23.92 9.55
N LYS A 132 -2.63 -25.08 9.13
CA LYS A 132 -1.89 -26.01 9.97
C LYS A 132 -0.38 -25.79 9.87
N GLU A 133 0.11 -25.64 8.66
CA GLU A 133 1.54 -25.52 8.37
C GLU A 133 1.79 -24.77 7.04
N SER A 134 3.04 -24.46 6.78
CA SER A 134 3.48 -23.87 5.50
C SER A 134 4.80 -24.52 5.05
N GLY A 135 5.05 -24.54 3.75
CA GLY A 135 6.30 -25.00 3.14
C GLY A 135 6.25 -24.93 1.62
N ASP A 136 7.38 -24.87 0.97
CA ASP A 136 7.47 -24.79 -0.50
C ASP A 136 6.59 -23.68 -1.11
N ASN A 137 6.52 -22.52 -0.44
CA ASN A 137 5.61 -21.40 -0.78
C ASN A 137 4.12 -21.80 -0.83
N GLN A 138 3.74 -22.86 -0.13
CA GLN A 138 2.37 -23.31 0.02
C GLN A 138 1.92 -23.23 1.48
N LEU A 139 0.63 -23.03 1.65
CA LEU A 139 -0.07 -23.13 2.93
C LEU A 139 -0.85 -24.43 2.96
N VAL A 140 -0.84 -25.13 4.07
CA VAL A 140 -1.58 -26.38 4.29
C VAL A 140 -2.69 -26.14 5.29
N ASP A 141 -3.91 -26.46 4.92
CA ASP A 141 -5.08 -26.33 5.78
C ASP A 141 -5.22 -27.51 6.78
N LEU A 142 -6.25 -27.48 7.63
CA LEU A 142 -6.50 -28.53 8.64
C LEU A 142 -6.87 -29.89 8.03
N ASP A 143 -7.27 -29.88 6.77
CA ASP A 143 -7.63 -31.08 6.02
C ASP A 143 -6.46 -31.65 5.21
N GLY A 144 -5.30 -30.97 5.23
CA GLY A 144 -4.09 -31.36 4.51
C GLY A 144 -4.04 -30.86 3.06
N ARG A 145 -4.99 -30.01 2.66
CA ARG A 145 -5.02 -29.43 1.33
C ARG A 145 -3.96 -28.33 1.21
N ARG A 146 -3.30 -28.26 0.07
CA ARG A 146 -2.23 -27.30 -0.23
C ARG A 146 -2.75 -26.14 -1.10
N PHE A 147 -2.33 -24.92 -0.76
CA PHE A 147 -2.65 -23.68 -1.47
C PHE A 147 -1.37 -22.89 -1.71
N TRP A 148 -1.16 -22.40 -2.91
CA TRP A 148 -0.05 -21.49 -3.19
C TRP A 148 -0.23 -20.15 -2.49
N ASP A 149 0.79 -19.69 -1.77
CA ASP A 149 0.84 -18.33 -1.23
C ASP A 149 1.32 -17.34 -2.31
N VAL A 150 0.42 -16.86 -3.14
CA VAL A 150 0.70 -15.85 -4.17
C VAL A 150 0.75 -14.43 -3.61
N THR A 151 0.48 -14.26 -2.32
CA THR A 151 0.50 -12.94 -1.64
C THR A 151 1.81 -12.65 -0.95
N GLY A 152 2.66 -13.68 -0.77
CA GLY A 152 3.87 -13.59 0.02
C GLY A 152 3.59 -13.16 1.47
N SER A 153 2.49 -13.68 2.06
CA SER A 153 2.03 -13.30 3.40
C SER A 153 1.94 -11.79 3.59
N PHE A 154 1.14 -11.11 2.76
CA PHE A 154 1.00 -9.65 2.72
C PHE A 154 2.34 -8.92 2.50
N GLY A 155 3.25 -9.55 1.78
CA GLY A 155 4.54 -8.97 1.43
C GLY A 155 5.64 -9.13 2.49
N VAL A 156 5.47 -10.01 3.49
CA VAL A 156 6.54 -10.35 4.43
C VAL A 156 7.58 -11.24 3.76
N ASN A 157 7.15 -12.23 2.97
CA ASN A 157 8.03 -13.23 2.39
C ASN A 157 8.71 -12.72 1.10
N VAL A 158 9.91 -12.18 1.21
CA VAL A 158 10.75 -11.81 0.06
C VAL A 158 11.61 -12.98 -0.40
N LEU A 159 12.04 -13.82 0.55
CA LEU A 159 12.94 -14.94 0.31
C LEU A 159 12.22 -16.30 0.23
N GLY A 160 10.88 -16.31 0.34
CA GLY A 160 10.08 -17.52 0.44
C GLY A 160 9.85 -17.99 1.88
N LEU A 161 8.74 -18.70 2.12
CA LEU A 161 8.30 -19.09 3.48
C LEU A 161 9.36 -19.86 4.26
N ASP A 162 10.01 -20.81 3.62
CA ASP A 162 10.97 -21.70 4.31
C ASP A 162 12.27 -21.00 4.69
N ALA A 163 12.66 -19.95 3.99
CA ALA A 163 13.82 -19.16 4.33
C ALA A 163 13.66 -18.39 5.67
N TYR A 164 12.42 -18.05 6.05
CA TYR A 164 12.15 -17.34 7.31
C TYR A 164 12.14 -18.22 8.54
N LYS A 165 11.82 -19.51 8.40
CA LYS A 165 11.75 -20.43 9.55
C LYS A 165 13.08 -20.55 10.32
N PRO A 166 14.26 -20.75 9.66
CA PRO A 166 15.55 -20.71 10.34
C PRO A 166 15.85 -19.34 10.99
N LEU A 167 15.51 -18.23 10.31
CA LEU A 167 15.72 -16.89 10.87
C LEU A 167 14.92 -16.68 12.16
N MET A 168 13.65 -17.09 12.14
CA MET A 168 12.79 -17.03 13.33
C MET A 168 13.31 -17.92 14.47
N ARG A 169 13.77 -19.13 14.15
CA ARG A 169 14.32 -20.05 15.15
C ARG A 169 15.56 -19.46 15.82
N ALA A 170 16.53 -19.01 15.02
CA ALA A 170 17.75 -18.42 15.54
C ALA A 170 17.46 -17.16 16.40
N SER A 171 16.53 -16.32 15.96
CA SER A 171 16.14 -15.13 16.74
C SER A 171 15.42 -15.48 18.05
N CYS A 172 14.63 -16.56 18.09
CA CYS A 172 14.06 -17.08 19.33
C CYS A 172 15.15 -17.56 20.30
N GLU A 173 16.08 -18.38 19.81
CA GLU A 173 17.15 -18.94 20.61
C GLU A 173 18.01 -17.83 21.26
N GLU A 174 18.37 -16.80 20.51
CA GLU A 174 19.09 -15.64 21.03
C GLU A 174 18.25 -14.84 22.04
N ALA A 175 16.99 -14.60 21.74
CA ALA A 175 16.10 -13.87 22.64
C ALA A 175 15.87 -14.60 23.98
N LEU A 176 15.87 -15.93 24.00
CA LEU A 176 15.69 -16.72 25.22
C LEU A 176 16.84 -16.51 26.22
N SER A 177 18.05 -16.18 25.76
CA SER A 177 19.20 -15.93 26.63
C SER A 177 19.05 -14.69 27.52
N VAL A 178 18.26 -13.70 27.06
CA VAL A 178 18.03 -12.41 27.78
C VAL A 178 16.61 -12.24 28.24
N GLY A 179 15.67 -13.06 27.76
CA GLY A 179 14.25 -12.93 28.06
C GLY A 179 13.64 -11.63 27.52
N PRO A 180 12.54 -11.15 28.11
CA PRO A 180 11.88 -9.89 27.69
C PRO A 180 12.64 -8.66 28.21
N LEU A 181 13.88 -8.46 27.76
CA LEU A 181 14.67 -7.27 28.09
C LEU A 181 14.07 -6.06 27.39
N LEU A 182 13.30 -5.28 28.14
CA LEU A 182 12.61 -4.08 27.64
C LEU A 182 13.21 -2.82 28.25
N GLY A 183 13.34 -1.77 27.43
CA GLY A 183 13.96 -0.49 27.86
C GLY A 183 15.49 -0.47 27.81
N GLY A 184 16.13 -1.60 27.52
CA GLY A 184 17.56 -1.75 27.18
C GLY A 184 17.69 -2.35 25.78
N TYR A 185 18.92 -2.71 25.41
CA TYR A 185 19.24 -3.31 24.10
C TYR A 185 20.11 -4.55 24.29
N THR A 186 19.99 -5.51 23.38
CA THR A 186 20.90 -6.66 23.30
C THR A 186 22.21 -6.25 22.66
N GLY A 187 23.26 -7.07 22.81
CA GLY A 187 24.56 -6.83 22.18
C GLY A 187 24.53 -6.77 20.65
N ASP A 188 23.51 -7.32 20.03
CA ASP A 188 23.32 -7.29 18.58
C ASP A 188 22.92 -5.92 18.02
N ILE A 189 22.53 -4.98 18.88
CA ILE A 189 22.02 -3.67 18.45
C ILE A 189 23.04 -2.91 17.57
N GLU A 190 24.32 -3.01 17.88
CA GLU A 190 25.37 -2.32 17.14
C GLU A 190 25.44 -2.81 15.69
N SER A 191 25.53 -4.12 15.48
CA SER A 191 25.55 -4.74 14.15
C SER A 191 24.27 -4.48 13.36
N VAL A 192 23.13 -4.46 14.03
CA VAL A 192 21.83 -4.13 13.43
C VAL A 192 21.79 -2.67 12.96
N LEU A 193 22.25 -1.73 13.78
CA LEU A 193 22.35 -0.32 13.40
C LEU A 193 23.26 -0.11 12.21
N ASP A 194 24.44 -0.73 12.19
CA ASP A 194 25.38 -0.64 11.08
C ASP A 194 24.79 -1.22 9.78
N GLY A 195 24.10 -2.36 9.88
CA GLY A 195 23.40 -2.94 8.74
C GLY A 195 22.28 -2.05 8.20
N LEU A 196 21.44 -1.54 9.09
CA LEU A 196 20.34 -0.63 8.71
C LEU A 196 20.85 0.66 8.09
N ARG A 197 21.89 1.28 8.66
CA ARG A 197 22.53 2.49 8.11
C ARG A 197 23.15 2.24 6.74
N ARG A 198 23.84 1.11 6.58
CA ARG A 198 24.44 0.71 5.30
C ARG A 198 23.40 0.53 4.20
N HIS A 199 22.28 -0.17 4.48
CA HIS A 199 21.24 -0.44 3.48
C HIS A 199 20.36 0.78 3.21
N SER A 200 19.97 1.53 4.24
CA SER A 200 19.17 2.74 4.08
C SER A 200 19.94 3.94 3.56
N GLY A 201 21.26 4.00 3.80
CA GLY A 201 22.09 5.19 3.56
C GLY A 201 21.75 6.36 4.48
N MET A 202 21.13 6.08 5.66
CA MET A 202 20.69 7.07 6.64
C MET A 202 21.59 7.07 7.89
N ASP A 203 21.49 8.13 8.69
CA ASP A 203 22.39 8.36 9.83
C ASP A 203 21.88 7.73 11.13
N GLU A 204 20.57 7.82 11.37
CA GLU A 204 19.92 7.38 12.62
C GLU A 204 18.74 6.43 12.38
N VAL A 205 18.45 5.62 13.39
CA VAL A 205 17.41 4.58 13.36
C VAL A 205 16.50 4.70 14.57
N SER A 206 15.21 4.40 14.37
CA SER A 206 14.19 4.31 15.42
C SER A 206 13.32 3.06 15.21
N PHE A 207 13.16 2.26 16.26
CA PHE A 207 12.38 1.02 16.23
C PHE A 207 10.95 1.25 16.72
N HIS A 208 10.01 0.52 16.12
CA HIS A 208 8.57 0.53 16.39
C HIS A 208 8.01 -0.89 16.23
N MET A 209 6.77 -1.11 16.67
CA MET A 209 6.13 -2.42 16.59
C MET A 209 5.48 -2.72 15.25
N SER A 210 5.20 -1.71 14.45
CA SER A 210 4.54 -1.89 13.16
C SER A 210 4.93 -0.83 12.14
N GLY A 211 4.71 -1.12 10.86
CA GLY A 211 4.88 -0.13 9.79
C GLY A 211 3.99 1.11 9.98
N THR A 212 2.78 0.94 10.51
CA THR A 212 1.89 2.07 10.85
C THR A 212 2.54 3.02 11.87
N GLU A 213 3.13 2.49 12.93
CA GLU A 213 3.82 3.30 13.94
C GLU A 213 5.07 3.97 13.37
N ALA A 214 5.84 3.27 12.51
CA ALA A 214 7.00 3.85 11.85
C ALA A 214 6.60 5.06 10.99
N VAL A 215 5.59 4.90 10.14
CA VAL A 215 5.07 6.02 9.32
C VAL A 215 4.53 7.14 10.20
N MET A 216 3.79 6.83 11.25
CA MET A 216 3.29 7.82 12.20
C MET A 216 4.44 8.62 12.82
N GLN A 217 5.51 7.96 13.25
CA GLN A 217 6.68 8.62 13.82
C GLN A 217 7.40 9.50 12.80
N ALA A 218 7.62 9.01 11.58
CA ALA A 218 8.25 9.80 10.51
C ALA A 218 7.46 11.09 10.21
N VAL A 219 6.13 11.00 10.14
CA VAL A 219 5.25 12.18 9.96
C VAL A 219 5.34 13.13 11.17
N ARG A 220 5.36 12.62 12.40
CA ARG A 220 5.50 13.44 13.61
C ARG A 220 6.83 14.18 13.63
N LEU A 221 7.92 13.53 13.25
CA LEU A 221 9.24 14.15 13.12
C LEU A 221 9.24 15.25 12.05
N ALA A 222 8.67 14.98 10.87
CA ALA A 222 8.54 15.99 9.83
C ALA A 222 7.74 17.22 10.29
N ARG A 223 6.64 17.01 10.99
CA ARG A 223 5.85 18.11 11.60
C ARG A 223 6.62 18.86 12.68
N TYR A 224 7.38 18.16 13.50
CA TYR A 224 8.20 18.73 14.53
C TYR A 224 9.26 19.68 13.96
N HIS A 225 9.98 19.24 12.95
CA HIS A 225 11.05 20.06 12.34
C HIS A 225 10.52 21.19 11.47
N THR A 226 9.50 20.94 10.66
CA THR A 226 8.96 21.96 9.75
C THR A 226 8.00 22.93 10.43
N ARG A 227 7.44 22.59 11.59
CA ARG A 227 6.33 23.29 12.26
C ARG A 227 5.09 23.43 11.38
N ARG A 228 4.96 22.60 10.35
CA ARG A 228 3.84 22.58 9.40
C ARG A 228 2.90 21.41 9.72
N LYS A 229 1.63 21.48 9.27
CA LYS A 229 0.59 20.52 9.69
C LYS A 229 0.19 19.55 8.59
N LYS A 230 0.19 19.99 7.33
CA LYS A 230 -0.33 19.19 6.23
C LYS A 230 0.67 18.14 5.76
N ILE A 231 0.12 17.02 5.33
CA ILE A 231 0.88 15.97 4.66
C ILE A 231 0.33 15.79 3.25
N VAL A 232 1.17 15.37 2.34
CA VAL A 232 0.80 14.92 1.00
C VAL A 232 0.95 13.41 0.95
N ARG A 233 -0.06 12.72 0.43
CA ARG A 233 0.01 11.32 -0.01
C ARG A 233 -0.52 11.22 -1.43
N PHE A 234 -0.23 10.12 -2.10
CA PHE A 234 -0.74 9.90 -3.45
C PHE A 234 -1.95 8.96 -3.45
N SER A 235 -2.78 9.08 -4.48
CA SER A 235 -3.96 8.26 -4.63
C SER A 235 -3.58 6.79 -4.78
N GLY A 236 -4.29 5.91 -4.09
CA GLY A 236 -4.00 4.48 -4.07
C GLY A 236 -2.96 4.02 -3.06
N ALA A 237 -2.20 4.94 -2.43
CA ALA A 237 -1.20 4.60 -1.43
C ALA A 237 -1.83 4.07 -0.15
N TYR A 238 -1.14 3.12 0.50
CA TYR A 238 -1.47 2.63 1.84
C TYR A 238 -0.28 2.85 2.78
N HIS A 239 -0.49 3.68 3.80
CA HIS A 239 0.52 4.09 4.78
C HIS A 239 0.17 3.65 6.20
N GLY A 240 -0.55 2.56 6.36
CA GLY A 240 -1.15 2.15 7.62
C GLY A 240 -2.56 2.72 7.80
N TRP A 241 -3.14 2.46 8.97
CA TRP A 241 -4.54 2.78 9.29
C TRP A 241 -4.70 3.95 10.26
N TRP A 242 -3.63 4.72 10.49
CA TRP A 242 -3.68 5.93 11.30
C TRP A 242 -4.49 7.03 10.59
N ASP A 243 -5.26 7.79 11.36
CA ASP A 243 -6.22 8.79 10.88
C ASP A 243 -5.67 9.78 9.87
N ASP A 244 -4.47 10.30 10.07
CA ASP A 244 -3.86 11.30 9.19
C ASP A 244 -3.36 10.73 7.85
N VAL A 245 -3.23 9.42 7.71
CA VAL A 245 -2.76 8.79 6.47
C VAL A 245 -3.85 8.02 5.73
N GLN A 246 -5.00 7.81 6.37
CA GLN A 246 -6.17 7.14 5.79
C GLN A 246 -7.38 8.09 5.71
N PRO A 247 -7.41 9.06 4.80
CA PRO A 247 -8.44 10.12 4.79
C PRO A 247 -9.79 9.68 4.22
N GLY A 248 -9.86 8.51 3.58
CA GLY A 248 -11.01 8.05 2.81
C GLY A 248 -12.12 7.38 3.61
N VAL A 249 -12.93 6.59 2.90
CA VAL A 249 -13.95 5.71 3.49
C VAL A 249 -13.24 4.69 4.39
N GLY A 250 -13.81 4.40 5.55
CA GLY A 250 -13.19 3.50 6.54
C GLY A 250 -12.46 4.23 7.68
N ASN A 251 -12.17 5.53 7.53
CA ASN A 251 -11.71 6.35 8.65
C ASN A 251 -12.91 7.09 9.27
N PRO A 252 -13.21 6.94 10.57
CA PRO A 252 -14.31 7.66 11.20
C PRO A 252 -14.06 9.19 11.28
N MET A 253 -12.79 9.62 11.33
CA MET A 253 -12.43 11.03 11.47
C MET A 253 -12.51 11.80 10.16
N PRO A 254 -12.86 13.11 10.19
CA PRO A 254 -12.82 13.94 8.98
C PRO A 254 -11.39 14.09 8.45
N PRO A 255 -11.16 14.14 7.13
CA PRO A 255 -9.84 14.36 6.55
C PRO A 255 -9.38 15.81 6.82
N GLY A 256 -8.61 16.03 7.90
CA GLY A 256 -8.22 17.37 8.35
C GLY A 256 -6.89 17.86 7.81
N HIS A 257 -5.88 16.99 7.77
CA HIS A 257 -4.49 17.39 7.59
C HIS A 257 -3.79 16.75 6.40
N VAL A 258 -4.51 16.09 5.50
CA VAL A 258 -3.95 15.34 4.39
C VAL A 258 -4.44 15.86 3.03
N PHE A 259 -3.54 15.93 2.06
CA PHE A 259 -3.83 16.12 0.66
C PHE A 259 -3.54 14.82 -0.09
N THR A 260 -4.57 14.26 -0.74
CA THR A 260 -4.40 13.11 -1.64
C THR A 260 -4.29 13.64 -3.06
N LEU A 261 -3.08 13.57 -3.61
CA LEU A 261 -2.76 14.09 -4.94
C LEU A 261 -2.65 12.94 -5.96
N GLU A 262 -2.66 13.31 -7.23
CA GLU A 262 -2.36 12.42 -8.34
C GLU A 262 -0.86 12.18 -8.41
N GLU A 263 -0.44 10.91 -8.42
CA GLU A 263 0.97 10.53 -8.60
C GLU A 263 1.41 10.74 -10.05
N MET A 264 2.69 10.91 -10.30
CA MET A 264 3.27 11.22 -11.61
C MET A 264 2.72 12.50 -12.27
N SER A 265 2.20 13.44 -11.47
CA SER A 265 1.57 14.68 -11.95
C SER A 265 2.44 15.91 -11.68
N GLU A 266 2.73 16.69 -12.72
CA GLU A 266 3.40 17.99 -12.60
C GLU A 266 2.60 18.96 -11.72
N ARG A 267 1.27 18.87 -11.74
CA ARG A 267 0.42 19.70 -10.88
C ARG A 267 0.61 19.38 -9.40
N ALA A 268 0.88 18.12 -9.07
CA ALA A 268 1.22 17.72 -7.71
C ALA A 268 2.55 18.35 -7.27
N LEU A 269 3.57 18.35 -8.13
CA LEU A 269 4.85 19.01 -7.85
C LEU A 269 4.70 20.53 -7.65
N GLN A 270 3.87 21.19 -8.46
CA GLN A 270 3.56 22.63 -8.30
C GLN A 270 2.88 22.91 -6.95
N VAL A 271 1.94 22.08 -6.52
CA VAL A 271 1.31 22.20 -5.19
C VAL A 271 2.35 22.09 -4.08
N ILE A 272 3.27 21.13 -4.16
CA ILE A 272 4.33 20.94 -3.16
C ILE A 272 5.24 22.17 -3.11
N ARG A 273 5.67 22.70 -4.24
CA ARG A 273 6.54 23.90 -4.32
C ARG A 273 5.86 25.18 -3.80
N SER A 274 4.57 25.34 -4.06
CA SER A 274 3.87 26.61 -3.79
C SER A 274 3.28 26.72 -2.39
N ARG A 275 3.02 25.61 -1.71
CA ARG A 275 2.37 25.62 -0.40
C ARG A 275 3.37 25.61 0.74
N ARG A 276 3.10 26.45 1.75
CA ARG A 276 3.96 26.61 2.94
C ARG A 276 3.45 25.87 4.17
N ASP A 277 2.33 25.14 4.07
CA ASP A 277 1.71 24.39 5.17
C ASP A 277 1.96 22.88 5.11
N ILE A 278 2.69 22.38 4.11
CA ILE A 278 3.05 20.97 3.95
C ILE A 278 4.29 20.64 4.76
N ALA A 279 4.18 19.67 5.65
CA ALA A 279 5.28 19.16 6.47
C ALA A 279 6.10 18.08 5.74
N CYS A 280 5.41 17.16 5.09
CA CYS A 280 6.03 16.05 4.38
C CYS A 280 5.20 15.54 3.21
N VAL A 281 5.87 14.80 2.35
CA VAL A 281 5.28 13.97 1.30
C VAL A 281 5.57 12.52 1.61
N LEU A 282 4.51 11.70 1.67
CA LEU A 282 4.57 10.25 1.84
C LEU A 282 4.44 9.57 0.49
N VAL A 283 5.36 8.67 0.17
CA VAL A 283 5.36 7.89 -1.07
C VAL A 283 5.48 6.41 -0.74
N ASN A 284 4.50 5.61 -1.20
CA ASN A 284 4.74 4.19 -1.41
C ASN A 284 5.36 4.05 -2.80
N PRO A 285 6.63 3.66 -2.92
CA PRO A 285 7.23 3.50 -4.24
C PRO A 285 6.42 2.52 -5.10
N LEU A 286 6.31 2.82 -6.39
CA LEU A 286 5.56 2.03 -7.38
C LEU A 286 4.03 2.00 -7.23
N GLN A 287 3.43 2.80 -6.37
CA GLN A 287 1.97 2.79 -6.25
C GLN A 287 1.27 3.21 -7.55
N ALA A 288 1.83 4.18 -8.29
CA ALA A 288 1.33 4.59 -9.60
C ALA A 288 1.47 3.52 -10.69
N MET A 289 2.41 2.61 -10.51
CA MET A 289 2.68 1.52 -11.44
C MET A 289 1.84 0.28 -11.14
N HIS A 290 1.16 0.29 -10.01
CA HIS A 290 0.29 -0.80 -9.62
C HIS A 290 -1.00 -0.80 -10.44
N VAL A 291 -1.60 -1.98 -10.65
CA VAL A 291 -2.92 -2.14 -11.32
C VAL A 291 -3.99 -1.23 -10.73
N ASN A 292 -3.82 -0.84 -9.48
CA ASN A 292 -4.73 0.04 -8.76
C ASN A 292 -4.37 1.52 -8.87
N GLN A 293 -3.66 1.92 -9.90
CA GLN A 293 -3.32 3.32 -10.17
C GLN A 293 -4.51 4.25 -9.96
N ASN A 294 -5.72 3.79 -10.31
CA ASN A 294 -6.97 4.53 -10.21
C ASN A 294 -7.91 3.98 -9.12
N ALA A 295 -7.52 2.94 -8.40
CA ALA A 295 -8.34 2.30 -7.37
C ALA A 295 -7.59 2.25 -6.04
N PRO A 296 -7.65 3.29 -5.25
CA PRO A 296 -7.07 3.30 -3.92
C PRO A 296 -7.69 2.22 -3.04
N SER A 297 -6.91 1.67 -2.13
CA SER A 297 -7.32 0.61 -1.21
C SER A 297 -8.55 0.95 -0.38
N ASP A 298 -8.70 2.22 -0.03
CA ASP A 298 -9.82 2.75 0.74
C ASP A 298 -11.04 3.14 -0.09
N SER A 299 -10.95 3.02 -1.41
CA SER A 299 -12.05 3.32 -2.35
C SER A 299 -12.18 2.28 -3.46
N ALA A 300 -11.89 1.02 -3.17
CA ALA A 300 -12.09 -0.09 -4.11
C ALA A 300 -13.51 -0.16 -4.69
N LEU A 301 -14.47 0.45 -4.03
CA LEU A 301 -15.86 0.61 -4.48
C LEU A 301 -16.01 1.57 -5.68
N LEU A 302 -15.02 2.40 -5.92
CA LEU A 302 -15.08 3.52 -6.85
C LEU A 302 -13.98 3.41 -7.92
N ALA A 303 -13.56 2.19 -8.23
CA ALA A 303 -12.48 1.90 -9.16
C ALA A 303 -12.73 2.49 -10.56
N GLY A 304 -11.82 3.33 -11.01
CA GLY A 304 -11.76 3.81 -12.38
C GLY A 304 -11.11 2.79 -13.34
N GLU A 305 -10.88 3.19 -14.57
CA GLU A 305 -10.16 2.37 -15.55
C GLU A 305 -8.80 1.95 -15.02
N ARG A 306 -8.52 0.66 -15.12
CA ARG A 306 -7.23 0.06 -14.77
C ARG A 306 -6.42 -0.05 -16.04
N ARG A 307 -5.26 0.56 -16.08
CA ARG A 307 -4.28 0.37 -17.15
C ARG A 307 -3.02 -0.21 -16.56
N LEU A 308 -2.65 -1.38 -17.02
CA LEU A 308 -1.34 -1.95 -16.77
C LEU A 308 -0.34 -1.32 -17.73
N SER A 309 0.24 -0.20 -17.36
CA SER A 309 1.42 0.32 -18.05
C SER A 309 2.50 0.57 -17.01
N PHE A 310 3.69 0.06 -17.29
CA PHE A 310 4.86 0.30 -16.48
C PHE A 310 5.90 1.05 -17.31
N ASP A 311 6.12 2.33 -17.03
CA ASP A 311 7.24 3.10 -17.55
C ASP A 311 8.19 3.45 -16.40
N ARG A 312 9.17 2.57 -16.19
CA ARG A 312 10.19 2.69 -15.14
C ARG A 312 10.94 4.02 -15.23
N ASP A 313 11.30 4.43 -16.44
CA ASP A 313 12.12 5.62 -16.62
C ASP A 313 11.31 6.89 -16.37
N ALA A 314 10.05 6.92 -16.80
CA ALA A 314 9.14 8.02 -16.48
C ALA A 314 8.91 8.13 -14.97
N TYR A 315 8.72 7.01 -14.28
CA TYR A 315 8.58 7.00 -12.82
C TYR A 315 9.85 7.48 -12.13
N THR A 316 11.01 7.02 -12.56
CA THR A 316 12.30 7.46 -12.02
C THR A 316 12.47 8.97 -12.15
N ARG A 317 12.24 9.53 -13.35
CA ARG A 317 12.32 10.98 -13.59
C ARG A 317 11.35 11.76 -12.71
N TRP A 318 10.13 11.27 -12.58
CA TRP A 318 9.14 11.91 -11.72
C TRP A 318 9.55 11.88 -10.24
N LEU A 319 10.03 10.75 -9.73
CA LEU A 319 10.48 10.61 -8.34
C LEU A 319 11.68 11.52 -8.03
N GLN A 320 12.60 11.69 -8.98
CA GLN A 320 13.71 12.66 -8.90
C GLN A 320 13.19 14.10 -8.86
N SER A 321 12.21 14.45 -9.72
CA SER A 321 11.55 15.75 -9.72
C SER A 321 10.79 16.02 -8.42
N LEU A 322 10.19 14.99 -7.84
CA LEU A 322 9.55 15.05 -6.53
C LEU A 322 10.56 15.34 -5.42
N ARG A 323 11.70 14.65 -5.42
CA ARG A 323 12.80 14.94 -4.48
C ARG A 323 13.23 16.39 -4.56
N GLN A 324 13.44 16.88 -5.78
CA GLN A 324 13.82 18.27 -6.00
C GLN A 324 12.75 19.25 -5.47
N ALA A 325 11.47 19.02 -5.79
CA ALA A 325 10.37 19.84 -5.33
C ALA A 325 10.26 19.89 -3.79
N CYS A 326 10.49 18.74 -3.12
CA CYS A 326 10.52 18.68 -1.66
C CYS A 326 11.68 19.49 -1.08
N THR A 327 12.88 19.39 -1.69
CA THR A 327 14.08 20.14 -1.26
C THR A 327 13.86 21.66 -1.39
N GLU A 328 13.36 22.13 -2.54
CA GLU A 328 13.07 23.54 -2.83
C GLU A 328 12.04 24.12 -1.86
N ALA A 329 11.05 23.33 -1.47
CA ALA A 329 9.98 23.73 -0.57
C ALA A 329 10.31 23.58 0.93
N GLY A 330 11.43 22.95 1.28
CA GLY A 330 11.76 22.58 2.66
C GLY A 330 10.71 21.65 3.26
N VAL A 331 10.32 20.63 2.49
CA VAL A 331 9.34 19.60 2.83
C VAL A 331 10.05 18.27 2.95
N ALA A 332 9.79 17.49 4.00
CA ALA A 332 10.39 16.18 4.14
C ALA A 332 9.83 15.20 3.10
N LEU A 333 10.71 14.51 2.37
CA LEU A 333 10.35 13.37 1.56
C LEU A 333 10.50 12.09 2.39
N ILE A 334 9.41 11.36 2.59
CA ILE A 334 9.37 10.11 3.33
C ILE A 334 9.02 8.99 2.34
N LEU A 335 9.94 8.04 2.16
CA LEU A 335 9.64 6.82 1.42
C LEU A 335 9.11 5.77 2.40
N ASP A 336 7.87 5.37 2.18
CA ASP A 336 7.27 4.24 2.90
C ASP A 336 7.62 2.95 2.15
N GLU A 337 8.71 2.35 2.56
CA GLU A 337 9.21 1.07 2.07
C GLU A 337 8.81 -0.11 2.97
N VAL A 338 7.75 0.03 3.77
CA VAL A 338 7.22 -1.06 4.60
C VAL A 338 6.87 -2.29 3.76
N PHE A 339 6.36 -2.07 2.53
CA PHE A 339 6.10 -3.14 1.57
C PHE A 339 7.24 -3.33 0.57
N MET A 340 7.83 -2.24 0.10
CA MET A 340 8.82 -2.24 -0.99
C MET A 340 10.25 -2.52 -0.54
N GLY A 341 10.55 -2.31 0.72
CA GLY A 341 11.89 -2.53 1.26
C GLY A 341 12.40 -3.92 0.95
N PHE A 342 13.63 -4.00 0.48
CA PHE A 342 14.32 -5.24 0.10
C PHE A 342 13.67 -6.06 -1.04
N ARG A 343 12.70 -5.50 -1.77
CA ARG A 343 12.11 -6.17 -2.95
C ARG A 343 12.85 -5.85 -4.24
N LEU A 344 13.21 -4.58 -4.44
CA LEU A 344 13.91 -4.14 -5.63
C LEU A 344 15.44 -4.22 -5.51
N GLY A 345 15.93 -4.67 -4.38
CA GLY A 345 17.34 -4.76 -4.06
C GLY A 345 17.62 -4.44 -2.60
N LYS A 346 18.86 -4.64 -2.18
CA LYS A 346 19.30 -4.43 -0.78
C LYS A 346 19.10 -3.00 -0.28
N ARG A 347 19.16 -2.01 -1.17
CA ARG A 347 18.93 -0.59 -0.88
C ARG A 347 17.50 -0.12 -1.15
N GLY A 348 16.58 -1.05 -1.37
CA GLY A 348 15.18 -0.77 -1.62
C GLY A 348 14.94 0.13 -2.84
N ALA A 349 13.82 0.83 -2.84
CA ALA A 349 13.44 1.74 -3.91
C ALA A 349 14.40 2.94 -4.03
N GLN A 350 14.98 3.42 -2.93
CA GLN A 350 15.98 4.49 -2.99
C GLN A 350 17.16 4.12 -3.89
N GLY A 351 17.73 2.92 -3.69
CA GLY A 351 18.85 2.44 -4.50
C GLY A 351 18.45 2.16 -5.93
N TYR A 352 17.25 1.61 -6.13
CA TYR A 352 16.76 1.23 -7.44
C TYR A 352 16.45 2.42 -8.35
N PHE A 353 15.83 3.48 -7.82
CA PHE A 353 15.47 4.69 -8.58
C PHE A 353 16.49 5.84 -8.43
N GLY A 354 17.56 5.65 -7.67
CA GLY A 354 18.57 6.67 -7.47
C GLY A 354 18.06 7.93 -6.76
N VAL A 355 17.14 7.79 -5.81
CA VAL A 355 16.53 8.91 -5.08
C VAL A 355 16.74 8.73 -3.58
N ARG A 356 17.36 9.70 -2.93
CA ARG A 356 17.54 9.71 -1.47
C ARG A 356 16.39 10.49 -0.81
N ALA A 357 15.66 9.82 0.09
CA ALA A 357 14.66 10.44 0.95
C ALA A 357 15.29 11.15 2.15
N ASP A 358 14.49 11.89 2.90
CA ASP A 358 14.88 12.44 4.21
C ASP A 358 14.67 11.40 5.32
N MET A 359 13.65 10.57 5.18
CA MET A 359 13.36 9.41 6.04
C MET A 359 12.81 8.25 5.21
N VAL A 360 13.09 7.04 5.65
CA VAL A 360 12.57 5.79 5.08
C VAL A 360 11.93 4.96 6.18
N CYS A 361 10.74 4.45 5.92
CA CYS A 361 10.05 3.54 6.84
C CYS A 361 10.15 2.11 6.32
N TYR A 362 10.63 1.20 7.16
CA TYR A 362 10.67 -0.24 6.89
C TYR A 362 9.73 -1.01 7.82
N GLY A 363 9.41 -2.23 7.45
CA GLY A 363 8.61 -3.15 8.23
C GLY A 363 8.58 -4.53 7.59
N LYS A 364 7.54 -5.32 7.88
CA LYS A 364 7.32 -6.63 7.26
C LYS A 364 8.58 -7.52 7.27
N THR A 365 9.24 -7.66 6.12
CA THR A 365 10.34 -8.60 5.90
C THR A 365 11.57 -8.36 6.77
N ILE A 366 11.83 -7.11 7.18
CA ILE A 366 13.12 -6.69 7.75
C ILE A 366 13.47 -7.37 9.08
N ALA A 367 12.49 -7.87 9.83
CA ALA A 367 12.73 -8.60 11.07
C ALA A 367 12.62 -10.12 10.93
N GLY A 368 12.82 -10.67 9.73
CA GLY A 368 12.83 -12.10 9.52
C GLY A 368 11.53 -12.81 9.88
N GLY A 369 10.37 -12.12 9.75
CA GLY A 369 9.04 -12.63 10.06
C GLY A 369 8.42 -12.10 11.37
N TRP A 370 9.17 -11.35 12.20
CA TRP A 370 8.64 -10.72 13.41
C TRP A 370 7.95 -9.38 13.14
N PRO A 371 6.95 -9.01 13.95
CA PRO A 371 6.31 -7.70 13.84
C PRO A 371 7.30 -6.58 14.14
N VAL A 372 7.42 -5.62 13.20
CA VAL A 372 8.37 -4.50 13.32
C VAL A 372 7.95 -3.32 12.48
N GLY A 373 8.34 -2.14 12.92
CA GLY A 373 8.46 -0.93 12.15
C GLY A 373 9.82 -0.27 12.43
N VAL A 374 10.48 0.25 11.41
CA VAL A 374 11.75 0.94 11.55
C VAL A 374 11.70 2.24 10.76
N VAL A 375 12.12 3.34 11.39
CA VAL A 375 12.38 4.60 10.71
C VAL A 375 13.88 4.80 10.63
N CYS A 376 14.42 4.96 9.43
CA CYS A 376 15.77 5.42 9.19
C CYS A 376 15.70 6.82 8.60
N GLY A 377 16.54 7.76 9.08
CA GLY A 377 16.53 9.13 8.61
C GLY A 377 17.85 9.85 8.81
N GLY A 378 17.99 11.00 8.15
CA GLY A 378 19.13 11.88 8.37
C GLY A 378 19.11 12.47 9.79
N GLU A 379 20.30 12.73 10.35
CA GLU A 379 20.47 13.25 11.72
C GLU A 379 19.52 14.42 12.04
N HIS A 380 19.41 15.38 11.13
CA HIS A 380 18.52 16.52 11.30
C HIS A 380 17.06 16.09 11.54
N TRP A 381 16.55 15.17 10.73
CA TRP A 381 15.13 14.75 10.78
C TRP A 381 14.82 13.82 11.94
N MET A 382 15.83 13.07 12.42
CA MET A 382 15.64 12.11 13.52
C MET A 382 15.77 12.73 14.91
N LYS A 383 16.27 13.95 15.02
CA LYS A 383 16.39 14.66 16.30
C LYS A 383 15.03 14.96 16.91
N ARG A 384 14.81 14.49 18.14
CA ARG A 384 13.53 14.51 18.84
C ARG A 384 13.37 15.56 19.91
N TYR A 385 14.38 16.36 20.15
CA TYR A 385 14.39 17.36 21.23
C TYR A 385 15.20 18.58 20.82
N ASN A 386 14.87 19.69 21.47
CA ASN A 386 15.65 20.92 21.37
C ASN A 386 16.48 21.08 22.64
N PRO A 387 17.84 21.06 22.57
CA PRO A 387 18.70 21.14 23.75
C PRO A 387 18.53 22.46 24.52
N LEU A 388 18.11 23.54 23.83
CA LEU A 388 17.88 24.86 24.43
C LEU A 388 16.46 25.04 24.99
N ARG A 389 15.55 24.10 24.71
CA ARG A 389 14.13 24.13 25.12
C ARG A 389 13.70 22.74 25.56
N PRO A 390 13.95 22.34 26.79
CA PRO A 390 13.77 20.95 27.23
C PRO A 390 12.35 20.38 27.05
N ALA A 391 11.33 21.24 27.07
CA ALA A 391 9.93 20.86 26.83
C ALA A 391 9.55 20.79 25.34
N ASP A 392 10.42 21.24 24.42
CA ASP A 392 10.18 21.16 22.97
C ASP A 392 10.69 19.83 22.45
N ILE A 393 9.83 18.80 22.53
CA ILE A 393 10.16 17.40 22.20
C ILE A 393 9.16 16.79 21.22
N CYS A 394 9.61 15.82 20.45
CA CYS A 394 8.79 14.89 19.67
C CYS A 394 8.81 13.52 20.37
N PHE A 395 7.93 13.34 21.35
CA PHE A 395 7.89 12.11 22.14
C PHE A 395 7.35 10.94 21.31
N ALA A 396 8.07 9.82 21.32
CA ALA A 396 7.60 8.53 20.87
C ALA A 396 8.35 7.43 21.62
N ARG A 397 7.63 6.56 22.29
CA ARG A 397 8.17 5.40 22.99
C ARG A 397 7.10 4.31 23.05
N GLY A 398 7.44 3.09 22.66
CA GLY A 398 6.62 1.89 22.82
C GLY A 398 7.34 0.90 23.74
N THR A 399 6.59 0.20 24.58
CA THR A 399 7.13 -0.77 25.54
C THR A 399 7.99 -1.84 24.86
N PHE A 400 7.52 -2.34 23.73
CA PHE A 400 8.17 -3.44 23.00
C PHE A 400 9.06 -3.00 21.84
N ASN A 401 9.32 -1.72 21.70
CA ASN A 401 10.25 -1.24 20.68
C ASN A 401 11.64 -1.82 20.92
N ALA A 402 12.27 -2.32 19.88
CA ALA A 402 13.54 -3.02 19.93
C ALA A 402 13.53 -4.29 20.83
N HIS A 403 12.43 -5.05 20.80
CA HIS A 403 12.32 -6.34 21.50
C HIS A 403 13.48 -7.27 21.09
N PRO A 404 14.08 -8.05 22.01
CA PRO A 404 15.24 -8.92 21.71
C PRO A 404 15.06 -9.80 20.49
N ALA A 405 13.92 -10.51 20.37
CA ALA A 405 13.64 -11.36 19.21
C ALA A 405 13.55 -10.58 17.89
N VAL A 406 13.08 -9.33 17.94
CA VAL A 406 13.00 -8.45 16.76
C VAL A 406 14.38 -7.99 16.33
N ILE A 407 15.24 -7.58 17.29
CA ILE A 407 16.63 -7.18 17.01
C ILE A 407 17.42 -8.35 16.43
N ALA A 408 17.34 -9.53 17.04
CA ALA A 408 17.96 -10.75 16.50
C ALA A 408 17.37 -11.12 15.13
N GLY A 409 16.06 -10.99 14.93
CA GLY A 409 15.41 -11.23 13.64
C GLY A 409 15.91 -10.30 12.54
N ILE A 410 16.10 -9.01 12.84
CA ILE A 410 16.71 -8.04 11.89
C ILE A 410 18.14 -8.44 11.56
N LYS A 411 18.96 -8.80 12.58
CA LYS A 411 20.32 -9.28 12.37
C LYS A 411 20.35 -10.45 11.39
N HIS A 412 19.60 -11.49 11.66
CA HIS A 412 19.57 -12.68 10.81
C HIS A 412 19.04 -12.40 9.41
N PHE A 413 18.04 -11.55 9.27
CA PHE A 413 17.55 -11.13 7.95
C PHE A 413 18.62 -10.37 7.17
N LEU A 414 19.29 -9.41 7.78
CA LEU A 414 20.37 -8.63 7.12
C LEU A 414 21.53 -9.53 6.69
N LEU A 415 21.91 -10.51 7.53
CA LEU A 415 22.90 -11.51 7.15
C LEU A 415 22.43 -12.38 5.96
N ALA A 416 21.17 -12.79 5.95
CA ALA A 416 20.62 -13.61 4.87
C ALA A 416 20.61 -12.89 3.53
N ILE A 417 20.24 -11.59 3.50
CA ILE A 417 20.22 -10.82 2.25
C ILE A 417 21.62 -10.44 1.73
N ASP A 418 22.62 -10.47 2.58
CA ASP A 418 24.00 -10.14 2.21
C ASP A 418 24.77 -11.33 1.63
N THR A 419 24.16 -12.53 1.55
CA THR A 419 24.80 -13.69 0.91
C THR A 419 25.03 -13.48 -0.58
N PRO A 420 26.04 -14.18 -1.17
CA PRO A 420 26.29 -14.11 -2.61
C PRO A 420 25.09 -14.54 -3.46
N GLU A 421 24.37 -15.58 -3.02
CA GLU A 421 23.20 -16.15 -3.71
C GLU A 421 22.09 -15.11 -3.81
N VAL A 422 21.72 -14.47 -2.71
CA VAL A 422 20.69 -13.40 -2.71
C VAL A 422 21.17 -12.18 -3.49
N THR A 423 22.47 -11.87 -3.45
CA THR A 423 23.05 -10.79 -4.26
C THR A 423 22.87 -11.08 -5.76
N GLN A 424 23.08 -12.33 -6.17
CA GLN A 424 22.87 -12.74 -7.56
C GLN A 424 21.38 -12.67 -7.95
N LEU A 425 20.47 -13.14 -7.09
CA LEU A 425 19.03 -13.01 -7.33
C LEU A 425 18.61 -11.55 -7.61
N TYR A 426 19.14 -10.59 -6.86
CA TYR A 426 18.84 -9.17 -7.10
C TYR A 426 19.40 -8.65 -8.44
N ARG A 427 20.58 -9.13 -8.86
CA ARG A 427 21.18 -8.74 -10.15
C ARG A 427 20.35 -9.21 -11.32
N ASP A 428 19.82 -10.44 -11.23
CA ASP A 428 19.10 -11.09 -12.30
C ASP A 428 17.60 -10.76 -12.30
N ALA A 429 17.09 -10.18 -11.21
CA ALA A 429 15.66 -10.04 -10.95
C ALA A 429 14.91 -9.30 -12.08
N ASP A 430 15.43 -8.19 -12.58
CA ASP A 430 14.77 -7.39 -13.63
C ASP A 430 14.59 -8.23 -14.91
N VAL A 431 15.65 -8.93 -15.34
CA VAL A 431 15.63 -9.74 -16.57
C VAL A 431 14.76 -10.98 -16.38
N THR A 432 14.95 -11.70 -15.29
CA THR A 432 14.22 -12.96 -15.01
C THR A 432 12.71 -12.73 -14.94
N TRP A 433 12.29 -11.71 -14.20
CA TRP A 433 10.86 -11.41 -14.06
C TRP A 433 10.25 -10.83 -15.33
N GLN A 434 10.98 -9.99 -16.07
CA GLN A 434 10.49 -9.50 -17.37
C GLN A 434 10.24 -10.66 -18.33
N GLN A 435 11.19 -11.59 -18.45
CA GLN A 435 11.04 -12.78 -19.27
C GLN A 435 9.84 -13.65 -18.85
N ALA A 436 9.62 -13.82 -17.53
CA ALA A 436 8.48 -14.57 -17.03
C ALA A 436 7.14 -13.88 -17.37
N LEU A 437 7.04 -12.56 -17.17
CA LEU A 437 5.84 -11.79 -17.51
C LEU A 437 5.53 -11.84 -19.02
N ASP A 438 6.54 -11.71 -19.85
CA ASP A 438 6.40 -11.78 -21.30
C ASP A 438 5.95 -13.18 -21.75
N ALA A 439 6.53 -14.24 -21.18
CA ALA A 439 6.13 -15.61 -21.48
C ALA A 439 4.67 -15.90 -21.07
N TRP A 440 4.23 -15.39 -19.92
CA TRP A 440 2.84 -15.52 -19.49
C TRP A 440 1.89 -14.78 -20.43
N ASN A 441 2.20 -13.54 -20.80
CA ASN A 441 1.38 -12.77 -21.72
C ASN A 441 1.28 -13.42 -23.10
N GLN A 442 2.40 -13.93 -23.65
CA GLN A 442 2.40 -14.67 -24.92
C GLN A 442 1.50 -15.92 -24.84
N ARG A 443 1.55 -16.65 -23.73
CA ARG A 443 0.69 -17.80 -23.52
C ARG A 443 -0.79 -17.40 -23.46
N PHE A 444 -1.13 -16.36 -22.70
CA PHE A 444 -2.51 -15.87 -22.60
C PHE A 444 -3.05 -15.42 -23.96
N GLU A 445 -2.23 -14.75 -24.77
CA GLU A 445 -2.60 -14.35 -26.12
C GLU A 445 -2.81 -15.56 -27.04
N SER A 446 -1.90 -16.53 -27.00
CA SER A 446 -1.99 -17.74 -27.87
C SER A 446 -3.17 -18.63 -27.53
N GLU A 447 -3.59 -18.67 -26.25
CA GLU A 447 -4.74 -19.44 -25.77
C GLU A 447 -6.05 -18.62 -25.74
N ASN A 448 -6.03 -17.37 -26.25
CA ASN A 448 -7.15 -16.42 -26.21
C ASN A 448 -7.72 -16.21 -24.79
N ILE A 449 -6.87 -16.23 -23.77
CA ILE A 449 -7.26 -15.95 -22.40
C ILE A 449 -7.24 -14.42 -22.20
N PRO A 450 -8.37 -13.77 -21.87
CA PRO A 450 -8.42 -12.30 -21.76
C PRO A 450 -7.82 -11.80 -20.45
N ILE A 451 -6.53 -12.10 -20.26
CA ILE A 451 -5.73 -11.72 -19.08
C ILE A 451 -4.42 -11.12 -19.56
N ARG A 452 -3.97 -10.11 -18.88
CA ARG A 452 -2.63 -9.55 -19.02
C ARG A 452 -1.98 -9.45 -17.65
N VAL A 453 -0.69 -9.71 -17.57
CA VAL A 453 0.14 -9.46 -16.41
C VAL A 453 1.14 -8.36 -16.69
N ALA A 454 1.35 -7.48 -15.72
CA ALA A 454 2.40 -6.48 -15.77
C ALA A 454 2.96 -6.25 -14.37
N GLY A 455 4.20 -5.83 -14.28
CA GLY A 455 4.84 -5.59 -12.99
C GLY A 455 6.31 -5.25 -13.11
N LEU A 456 6.93 -5.18 -11.95
CA LEU A 456 8.36 -5.01 -11.79
C LEU A 456 8.88 -6.04 -10.79
N GLN A 457 9.77 -6.89 -11.23
CA GLN A 457 10.31 -7.98 -10.43
C GLN A 457 9.19 -8.82 -9.77
N THR A 458 9.24 -9.03 -8.47
CA THR A 458 8.24 -9.81 -7.72
C THR A 458 6.90 -9.09 -7.50
N ILE A 459 6.75 -7.86 -7.98
CA ILE A 459 5.54 -7.05 -7.82
C ILE A 459 4.83 -6.98 -9.15
N TRP A 460 3.84 -7.82 -9.32
CA TRP A 460 3.06 -7.91 -10.54
C TRP A 460 1.57 -8.01 -10.24
N SER A 461 0.79 -7.72 -11.24
CA SER A 461 -0.67 -7.68 -11.16
C SER A 461 -1.29 -8.30 -12.39
N ILE A 462 -2.47 -8.87 -12.20
CA ILE A 462 -3.29 -9.45 -13.25
C ILE A 462 -4.37 -8.43 -13.63
N GLU A 463 -4.44 -8.10 -14.91
CA GLU A 463 -5.53 -7.37 -15.51
C GLU A 463 -6.44 -8.34 -16.27
N PHE A 464 -7.72 -8.30 -15.98
CA PHE A 464 -8.72 -8.96 -16.80
C PHE A 464 -9.13 -7.99 -17.91
N LEU A 465 -8.87 -8.34 -19.16
CA LEU A 465 -9.15 -7.51 -20.35
C LEU A 465 -10.66 -7.45 -20.70
N VAL A 466 -11.49 -7.92 -19.79
CA VAL A 466 -12.96 -7.92 -19.93
C VAL A 466 -13.48 -6.61 -19.33
N PRO A 467 -14.32 -5.86 -20.05
CA PRO A 467 -14.91 -4.64 -19.51
C PRO A 467 -15.74 -4.97 -18.26
N SER A 468 -15.32 -4.45 -17.15
CA SER A 468 -16.13 -4.49 -15.93
C SER A 468 -17.26 -3.46 -16.08
N ARG A 469 -18.52 -3.90 -16.06
CA ARG A 469 -19.71 -3.04 -16.04
C ARG A 469 -20.01 -2.45 -14.66
N TYR A 470 -19.04 -2.36 -13.77
CA TYR A 470 -19.11 -1.44 -12.62
C TYR A 470 -19.11 0.03 -13.04
N HIS A 471 -19.30 0.28 -14.32
CA HIS A 471 -19.27 1.56 -14.97
C HIS A 471 -20.27 2.57 -14.39
N TRP A 472 -21.33 2.14 -13.76
CA TRP A 472 -22.29 3.09 -13.16
C TRP A 472 -21.73 3.80 -11.91
N LEU A 473 -20.70 3.27 -11.28
CA LEU A 473 -19.95 3.93 -10.20
C LEU A 473 -18.75 4.72 -10.71
N ASN A 474 -18.43 4.61 -11.99
CA ASN A 474 -17.36 5.33 -12.62
C ASN A 474 -17.94 6.56 -13.33
N LEU A 475 -17.50 7.76 -12.95
CA LEU A 475 -17.95 9.02 -13.58
C LEU A 475 -17.72 9.04 -15.10
N GLU A 476 -16.66 8.39 -15.61
CA GLU A 476 -16.38 8.28 -17.05
C GLU A 476 -17.39 7.39 -17.77
N ALA A 477 -17.88 6.34 -17.14
CA ALA A 477 -18.92 5.48 -17.69
C ALA A 477 -20.31 6.12 -17.63
N LEU A 478 -20.61 6.88 -16.57
CA LEU A 478 -21.80 7.74 -16.49
C LEU A 478 -21.81 8.79 -17.59
N LEU A 479 -20.65 9.21 -18.08
CA LEU A 479 -20.48 10.17 -19.16
C LEU A 479 -20.36 9.52 -20.56
N GLY A 480 -20.55 8.20 -20.67
CA GLY A 480 -20.63 7.49 -21.95
C GLY A 480 -19.31 7.26 -22.70
N GLN A 481 -18.17 7.31 -22.00
CA GLN A 481 -16.83 7.18 -22.60
C GLN A 481 -16.26 5.75 -22.59
N ALA A 482 -17.05 4.73 -22.29
CA ALA A 482 -16.61 3.35 -22.42
C ALA A 482 -16.50 2.97 -23.91
N SER A 483 -15.29 2.63 -24.38
CA SER A 483 -15.11 2.25 -25.78
C SER A 483 -15.86 0.95 -26.11
N ALA A 484 -16.61 0.99 -27.20
CA ALA A 484 -17.36 -0.17 -27.74
C ALA A 484 -16.43 -1.35 -28.10
N ASP A 485 -15.14 -1.09 -28.31
CA ASP A 485 -14.16 -2.08 -28.73
C ASP A 485 -13.76 -3.04 -27.62
N THR A 486 -13.72 -2.57 -26.37
CA THR A 486 -13.44 -3.43 -25.22
C THR A 486 -14.60 -4.40 -24.92
N ALA A 487 -15.83 -3.99 -25.24
CA ALA A 487 -17.00 -4.86 -25.11
C ALA A 487 -17.03 -6.01 -26.13
N LYS A 488 -16.38 -5.83 -27.29
CA LYS A 488 -16.30 -6.80 -28.36
C LYS A 488 -15.23 -7.88 -28.07
N ALA A 489 -14.08 -7.48 -27.52
CA ALA A 489 -13.01 -8.41 -27.12
C ALA A 489 -13.44 -9.32 -25.94
N ALA A 490 -14.33 -8.86 -25.08
CA ALA A 490 -14.85 -9.67 -23.98
C ALA A 490 -15.90 -10.72 -24.39
N ARG A 491 -16.40 -10.65 -25.61
CA ARG A 491 -17.43 -11.56 -26.15
C ARG A 491 -16.84 -12.66 -27.02
N GLN A 492 -15.59 -12.53 -27.41
CA GLN A 492 -14.81 -13.56 -28.10
C GLN A 492 -14.01 -14.39 -27.11
#